data_313fc93f7118fbb6a4df229df4d4f1fa
#
_entry.id   313fc93f7118fbb6a4df229df4d4f1fa
#
_cell.length_a   1.000
_cell.length_b   1.000
_cell.length_c   1.000
_cell.angle_alpha   90.00
_cell.angle_beta   90.00
_cell.angle_gamma   90.00
#
_symmetry.space_group_name_H-M   'P 1'
#
loop_
_entity.id
_entity.type
_entity.pdbx_description
1 polymer ?
#
loop_
_entity_poly.entity_id
_entity_poly.type
_entity_poly.pdbx_seq_one_letter_code
_entity_poly.pdbx_strand_id
1 'polypeptide(L)'
;MNMRIIFLRKEYLSLLPSMIASLFSVNSVAEVLDSCQGYDIKASCQASRQSLSGITQDWSIADGQWVIFSGMANNASGGAVFLQQSAEFTILPQNETGMTLFANNSISGEYNNGGAIFAKENSTINIANVIFDSNVAGGYGGAIYSAGTNDTGAADLRITNAVFLNNIANDGKGGALYNINNDVYLSDDVFNNNQAYTSTSYSDGVRYH
;
A
#
# COMPACT_ATOMS: atom_id res chain seq x y z
N MET A 1 -22.56 7.97 23.92
CA MET A 1 -21.72 9.19 23.90
C MET A 1 -20.69 8.95 22.80
N ASN A 2 -21.02 9.40 21.58
CA ASN A 2 -20.21 9.11 20.40
C ASN A 2 -19.05 10.11 20.33
N MET A 3 -17.86 9.70 20.73
CA MET A 3 -16.64 10.45 20.51
C MET A 3 -16.12 10.10 19.10
N ARG A 4 -16.48 10.92 18.13
CA ARG A 4 -15.92 10.86 16.79
C ARG A 4 -14.44 11.27 16.87
N ILE A 5 -13.55 10.32 16.64
CA ILE A 5 -12.11 10.57 16.50
C ILE A 5 -11.89 11.18 15.10
N ILE A 6 -12.29 12.44 14.92
CA ILE A 6 -12.02 13.20 13.68
C ILE A 6 -10.67 13.95 13.76
N PHE A 7 -9.93 13.85 14.87
CA PHE A 7 -8.77 14.72 15.15
C PHE A 7 -7.40 14.14 14.83
N LEU A 8 -7.31 12.98 14.24
CA LEU A 8 -6.01 12.34 14.01
C LEU A 8 -5.22 12.87 12.82
N ARG A 9 -5.85 13.66 11.92
CA ARG A 9 -5.27 13.97 10.59
C ARG A 9 -4.12 14.96 10.60
N LYS A 10 -4.06 15.92 11.48
CA LYS A 10 -3.03 16.97 11.45
C LYS A 10 -1.89 16.71 12.43
N GLU A 11 -2.16 16.03 13.51
CA GLU A 11 -1.17 15.71 14.54
C GLU A 11 -0.37 14.44 14.21
N TYR A 12 -0.95 13.50 13.46
CA TYR A 12 -0.22 12.32 13.02
C TYR A 12 0.88 12.61 12.00
N LEU A 13 0.71 13.61 11.14
CA LEU A 13 1.76 13.99 10.17
C LEU A 13 3.05 14.47 10.86
N SER A 14 2.97 14.99 12.07
CA SER A 14 4.14 15.39 12.86
C SER A 14 4.72 14.26 13.72
N LEU A 15 3.92 13.25 14.04
CA LEU A 15 4.31 12.11 14.87
C LEU A 15 4.72 10.88 14.05
N LEU A 16 4.28 10.79 12.78
CA LEU A 16 4.58 9.69 11.88
C LEU A 16 6.09 9.38 11.75
N PRO A 17 6.99 10.35 11.57
CA PRO A 17 8.42 10.06 11.50
C PRO A 17 8.96 9.47 12.80
N SER A 18 8.45 9.91 13.95
CA SER A 18 8.89 9.38 15.25
C SER A 18 8.26 8.04 15.60
N MET A 19 7.01 7.79 15.17
CA MET A 19 6.36 6.50 15.35
C MET A 19 6.96 5.44 14.41
N ILE A 20 7.17 5.78 13.15
CA ILE A 20 7.86 4.91 12.19
C ILE A 20 9.30 4.67 12.65
N ALA A 21 10.03 5.72 13.06
CA ALA A 21 11.37 5.59 13.57
C ALA A 21 11.43 4.75 14.86
N SER A 22 10.43 4.83 15.74
CA SER A 22 10.37 3.98 16.93
C SER A 22 10.07 2.52 16.63
N LEU A 23 9.29 2.24 15.56
CA LEU A 23 9.07 0.88 15.08
C LEU A 23 10.35 0.25 14.49
N PHE A 24 11.24 1.08 13.92
CA PHE A 24 12.52 0.64 13.34
C PHE A 24 13.74 0.84 14.24
N SER A 25 13.62 1.54 15.37
CA SER A 25 14.73 1.80 16.31
C SER A 25 14.83 0.80 17.45
N VAL A 26 14.14 -0.32 17.38
CA VAL A 26 14.34 -1.40 18.36
C VAL A 26 15.71 -2.02 18.11
N ASN A 27 16.71 -1.41 18.72
CA ASN A 27 18.03 -2.01 18.85
C ASN A 27 17.92 -3.32 19.62
N SER A 28 18.44 -4.34 19.01
CA SER A 28 18.96 -5.57 19.60
C SER A 28 17.97 -6.47 20.32
N VAL A 29 17.91 -7.62 19.78
CA VAL A 29 17.07 -8.78 20.00
C VAL A 29 15.73 -8.57 19.30
N ALA A 30 15.80 -8.66 17.97
CA ALA A 30 14.64 -8.96 17.19
C ALA A 30 14.10 -10.30 17.71
N GLU A 31 13.11 -10.29 18.59
CA GLU A 31 12.07 -11.28 18.44
C GLU A 31 11.65 -11.13 16.97
N VAL A 32 11.94 -12.14 16.20
CA VAL A 32 11.41 -12.30 14.87
C VAL A 32 9.92 -12.17 15.07
N LEU A 33 9.35 -11.02 14.68
CA LEU A 33 7.91 -10.86 14.67
C LEU A 33 7.40 -12.08 13.91
N ASP A 34 6.64 -12.92 14.56
CA ASP A 34 6.11 -14.12 13.94
C ASP A 34 5.46 -13.72 12.63
N SER A 35 5.78 -14.45 11.57
CA SER A 35 5.16 -14.23 10.27
C SER A 35 3.65 -14.24 10.44
N CYS A 36 2.95 -13.28 9.83
CA CYS A 36 1.50 -13.22 9.90
C CYS A 36 0.91 -14.56 9.50
N GLN A 37 0.21 -15.20 10.40
CA GLN A 37 -0.40 -16.51 10.21
C GLN A 37 -1.90 -16.43 10.38
N GLY A 38 -2.60 -16.99 9.39
CA GLY A 38 -4.05 -17.02 9.41
C GLY A 38 -4.69 -15.70 8.96
N TYR A 39 -6.01 -15.68 9.00
CA TYR A 39 -6.82 -14.56 8.54
C TYR A 39 -7.19 -13.58 9.68
N ASP A 40 -7.01 -13.99 10.90
CA ASP A 40 -7.34 -13.24 12.11
C ASP A 40 -6.03 -12.89 12.85
N ILE A 41 -5.59 -11.65 12.64
CA ILE A 41 -4.31 -11.15 13.14
C ILE A 41 -4.48 -10.64 14.57
N LYS A 42 -4.10 -11.46 15.53
CA LYS A 42 -4.24 -11.19 16.97
C LYS A 42 -3.01 -10.57 17.61
N ALA A 43 -1.89 -10.56 16.91
CA ALA A 43 -0.64 -9.93 17.35
C ALA A 43 0.05 -9.26 16.17
N SER A 44 0.78 -8.19 16.42
CA SER A 44 1.55 -7.51 15.38
C SER A 44 2.55 -8.45 14.73
N CYS A 45 2.65 -8.40 13.41
CA CYS A 45 3.44 -9.35 12.64
C CYS A 45 4.09 -8.72 11.40
N GLN A 46 5.20 -9.32 10.98
CA GLN A 46 5.84 -9.02 9.71
C GLN A 46 5.29 -9.97 8.64
N ALA A 47 4.59 -9.42 7.67
CA ALA A 47 4.06 -10.21 6.56
C ALA A 47 5.15 -10.50 5.52
N SER A 48 5.09 -11.67 4.92
CA SER A 48 5.85 -12.00 3.72
C SER A 48 5.14 -11.48 2.48
N ARG A 49 5.84 -11.45 1.35
CA ARG A 49 5.24 -11.08 0.06
C ARG A 49 4.07 -12.01 -0.28
N GLN A 50 2.95 -11.40 -0.65
CA GLN A 50 1.76 -12.11 -1.10
C GLN A 50 1.69 -12.14 -2.62
N SER A 51 1.37 -13.30 -3.20
CA SER A 51 1.14 -13.45 -4.64
C SER A 51 -0.14 -14.24 -4.84
N LEU A 52 -1.19 -13.57 -5.26
CA LEU A 52 -2.53 -14.10 -5.35
C LEU A 52 -2.98 -14.17 -6.81
N SER A 53 -3.52 -15.31 -7.20
CA SER A 53 -4.01 -15.54 -8.55
C SER A 53 -5.34 -16.29 -8.48
N GLY A 54 -6.44 -15.58 -8.80
CA GLY A 54 -7.79 -16.13 -8.79
C GLY A 54 -8.28 -16.60 -7.42
N ILE A 55 -7.72 -16.07 -6.33
CA ILE A 55 -8.11 -16.43 -4.96
C ILE A 55 -8.46 -15.18 -4.14
N THR A 56 -9.32 -15.37 -3.16
CA THR A 56 -9.65 -14.33 -2.16
C THR A 56 -8.83 -14.54 -0.90
N GLN A 57 -8.28 -13.45 -0.38
CA GLN A 57 -7.58 -13.45 0.90
C GLN A 57 -8.05 -12.27 1.74
N ASP A 58 -8.62 -12.55 2.88
CA ASP A 58 -9.15 -11.58 3.83
C ASP A 58 -8.38 -11.64 5.14
N TRP A 59 -7.87 -10.49 5.56
CA TRP A 59 -7.19 -10.35 6.85
C TRP A 59 -7.95 -9.38 7.73
N SER A 60 -8.13 -9.77 8.98
CA SER A 60 -8.78 -9.00 10.02
C SER A 60 -7.79 -8.70 11.14
N ILE A 61 -7.55 -7.41 11.42
CA ILE A 61 -6.52 -6.98 12.36
C ILE A 61 -7.14 -6.60 13.69
N ALA A 62 -6.73 -7.27 14.76
CA ALA A 62 -7.17 -6.94 16.12
C ALA A 62 -6.73 -5.54 16.56
N ASP A 63 -7.42 -5.01 17.56
CA ASP A 63 -7.16 -3.69 18.09
C ASP A 63 -5.72 -3.48 18.53
N GLY A 64 -5.16 -2.35 18.12
CA GLY A 64 -3.78 -1.96 18.44
C GLY A 64 -2.71 -2.84 17.79
N GLN A 65 -3.08 -3.78 16.93
CA GLN A 65 -2.13 -4.63 16.24
C GLN A 65 -1.77 -4.09 14.86
N TRP A 66 -0.63 -4.53 14.34
CA TRP A 66 -0.08 -4.09 13.07
C TRP A 66 0.24 -5.27 12.16
N VAL A 67 -0.13 -5.15 10.90
CA VAL A 67 0.43 -5.97 9.82
C VAL A 67 1.46 -5.14 9.07
N ILE A 68 2.68 -5.62 8.99
CA ILE A 68 3.80 -4.88 8.42
C ILE A 68 4.33 -5.61 7.18
N PHE A 69 4.32 -4.91 6.05
CA PHE A 69 4.99 -5.31 4.82
C PHE A 69 6.13 -4.33 4.58
N SER A 70 7.36 -4.71 4.89
CA SER A 70 8.46 -3.77 4.78
C SER A 70 9.76 -4.34 4.23
N GLY A 71 10.52 -3.48 3.57
CA GLY A 71 11.88 -3.78 3.10
C GLY A 71 11.94 -4.85 2.01
N MET A 72 10.85 -5.12 1.31
CA MET A 72 10.81 -6.10 0.24
C MET A 72 11.40 -5.50 -1.03
N ALA A 73 12.51 -6.07 -1.47
CA ALA A 73 13.20 -5.67 -2.68
C ALA A 73 13.19 -6.82 -3.69
N ASN A 74 12.66 -6.56 -4.89
CA ASN A 74 12.64 -7.56 -5.95
C ASN A 74 12.59 -6.91 -7.34
N ASN A 75 12.65 -7.73 -8.37
CA ASN A 75 12.63 -7.32 -9.78
C ASN A 75 11.29 -7.68 -10.47
N ALA A 76 10.22 -7.77 -9.69
CA ALA A 76 8.88 -8.07 -10.21
C ALA A 76 7.87 -7.08 -9.65
N SER A 77 6.83 -6.78 -10.41
CA SER A 77 5.75 -5.90 -9.98
C SER A 77 5.12 -6.36 -8.65
N GLY A 78 4.67 -5.40 -7.83
CA GLY A 78 4.10 -5.65 -6.53
C GLY A 78 5.14 -6.09 -5.51
N GLY A 79 5.89 -5.15 -4.94
CA GLY A 79 6.95 -5.45 -3.98
C GLY A 79 6.46 -6.31 -2.82
N ALA A 80 5.35 -5.95 -2.21
CA ALA A 80 4.74 -6.66 -1.11
C ALA A 80 3.55 -7.53 -1.54
N VAL A 81 2.71 -7.04 -2.45
CA VAL A 81 1.49 -7.75 -2.88
C VAL A 81 1.37 -7.73 -4.41
N PHE A 82 1.14 -8.89 -4.98
CA PHE A 82 0.89 -9.08 -6.39
C PHE A 82 -0.44 -9.80 -6.60
N LEU A 83 -1.37 -9.18 -7.32
CA LEU A 83 -2.70 -9.69 -7.59
C LEU A 83 -2.94 -9.82 -9.09
N GLN A 84 -3.53 -10.95 -9.51
CA GLN A 84 -3.95 -11.19 -10.88
C GLN A 84 -5.14 -12.17 -10.96
N GLN A 85 -5.75 -12.27 -12.16
CA GLN A 85 -6.83 -13.24 -12.44
C GLN A 85 -8.01 -13.12 -11.48
N SER A 86 -8.50 -11.89 -11.28
CA SER A 86 -9.63 -11.60 -10.38
C SER A 86 -9.38 -12.00 -8.92
N ALA A 87 -8.14 -11.94 -8.46
CA ALA A 87 -7.84 -12.15 -7.06
C ALA A 87 -8.38 -10.99 -6.20
N GLU A 88 -8.78 -11.30 -4.99
CA GLU A 88 -9.25 -10.33 -4.02
C GLU A 88 -8.33 -10.30 -2.80
N PHE A 89 -7.96 -9.10 -2.37
CA PHE A 89 -7.15 -8.91 -1.18
C PHE A 89 -7.76 -7.85 -0.28
N THR A 90 -8.19 -8.30 0.88
CA THR A 90 -8.82 -7.46 1.89
C THR A 90 -7.99 -7.46 3.17
N ILE A 91 -7.70 -6.26 3.69
CA ILE A 91 -7.11 -6.07 5.01
C ILE A 91 -7.93 -5.01 5.75
N LEU A 92 -8.66 -5.43 6.76
CA LEU A 92 -9.51 -4.53 7.53
C LEU A 92 -9.22 -4.66 9.03
N PRO A 93 -9.24 -3.55 9.78
CA PRO A 93 -9.23 -3.61 11.22
C PRO A 93 -10.53 -4.21 11.75
N GLN A 94 -10.48 -4.99 12.83
CA GLN A 94 -11.69 -5.45 13.53
C GLN A 94 -12.47 -4.28 14.14
N ASN A 95 -11.73 -3.29 14.60
CA ASN A 95 -12.22 -2.03 15.11
C ASN A 95 -11.37 -0.88 14.54
N GLU A 96 -11.33 0.28 15.19
CA GLU A 96 -10.72 1.48 14.62
C GLU A 96 -9.19 1.55 14.73
N THR A 97 -8.53 0.66 15.47
CA THR A 97 -7.11 0.81 15.87
C THR A 97 -6.15 -0.20 15.27
N GLY A 98 -6.64 -1.23 14.59
CA GLY A 98 -5.79 -2.13 13.80
C GLY A 98 -5.22 -1.41 12.58
N MET A 99 -3.94 -1.59 12.28
CA MET A 99 -3.23 -0.84 11.24
C MET A 99 -2.46 -1.74 10.28
N THR A 100 -2.32 -1.29 9.05
CA THR A 100 -1.43 -1.89 8.05
C THR A 100 -0.33 -0.91 7.67
N LEU A 101 0.90 -1.39 7.55
CA LEU A 101 2.04 -0.61 7.08
C LEU A 101 2.68 -1.27 5.86
N PHE A 102 2.75 -0.55 4.76
CA PHE A 102 3.60 -0.87 3.62
C PHE A 102 4.74 0.13 3.57
N ALA A 103 5.96 -0.28 3.93
CA ALA A 103 7.09 0.64 4.03
C ALA A 103 8.35 0.14 3.34
N ASN A 104 9.04 1.03 2.63
CA ASN A 104 10.33 0.75 2.01
C ASN A 104 10.33 -0.48 1.09
N ASN A 105 9.20 -0.79 0.47
CA ASN A 105 9.14 -1.83 -0.54
C ASN A 105 9.63 -1.24 -1.86
N SER A 106 10.57 -1.91 -2.51
CA SER A 106 11.22 -1.38 -3.70
C SER A 106 11.28 -2.43 -4.80
N ILE A 107 10.87 -2.04 -5.99
CA ILE A 107 11.00 -2.85 -7.18
C ILE A 107 11.81 -2.11 -8.24
N SER A 108 12.73 -2.82 -8.88
CA SER A 108 13.56 -2.29 -9.95
C SER A 108 13.05 -2.74 -11.32
N GLY A 109 13.47 -2.03 -12.36
CA GLY A 109 13.10 -2.28 -13.75
C GLY A 109 12.00 -1.34 -14.24
N GLU A 110 12.23 -0.76 -15.40
CA GLU A 110 11.41 0.30 -16.04
C GLU A 110 9.92 -0.06 -16.19
N TYR A 111 9.59 -1.34 -16.33
CA TYR A 111 8.21 -1.80 -16.50
C TYR A 111 7.62 -2.46 -15.24
N ASN A 112 8.32 -2.42 -14.14
CA ASN A 112 7.84 -2.98 -12.89
C ASN A 112 7.06 -1.94 -12.10
N ASN A 113 5.79 -2.25 -11.84
CA ASN A 113 4.80 -1.33 -11.32
C ASN A 113 4.33 -1.73 -9.92
N GLY A 114 3.87 -0.74 -9.14
CA GLY A 114 3.38 -0.93 -7.79
C GLY A 114 4.48 -1.31 -6.81
N GLY A 115 5.19 -0.32 -6.25
CA GLY A 115 6.29 -0.56 -5.30
C GLY A 115 5.88 -1.39 -4.10
N ALA A 116 4.68 -1.19 -3.57
CA ALA A 116 4.07 -2.04 -2.57
C ALA A 116 3.08 -3.03 -3.20
N ILE A 117 2.06 -2.53 -3.90
CA ILE A 117 0.96 -3.35 -4.40
C ILE A 117 0.84 -3.22 -5.92
N PHE A 118 0.71 -4.36 -6.59
CA PHE A 118 0.35 -4.46 -7.99
C PHE A 118 -0.91 -5.30 -8.14
N ALA A 119 -1.95 -4.74 -8.74
CA ALA A 119 -3.19 -5.43 -9.03
C ALA A 119 -3.55 -5.29 -10.52
N LYS A 120 -3.87 -6.39 -11.15
CA LYS A 120 -4.27 -6.43 -12.55
C LYS A 120 -5.38 -7.46 -12.80
N GLU A 121 -5.93 -7.45 -14.00
CA GLU A 121 -6.86 -8.48 -14.47
C GLU A 121 -8.10 -8.60 -13.55
N ASN A 122 -8.76 -7.46 -13.31
CA ASN A 122 -9.98 -7.36 -12.48
C ASN A 122 -9.79 -7.82 -11.01
N SER A 123 -8.58 -7.65 -10.49
CA SER A 123 -8.32 -7.96 -9.09
C SER A 123 -8.75 -6.82 -8.18
N THR A 124 -9.35 -7.16 -7.04
CA THR A 124 -9.90 -6.20 -6.07
C THR A 124 -8.97 -6.01 -4.89
N ILE A 125 -8.85 -4.76 -4.46
CA ILE A 125 -8.14 -4.37 -3.23
C ILE A 125 -9.12 -3.63 -2.32
N ASN A 126 -9.19 -4.06 -1.06
CA ASN A 126 -9.98 -3.38 -0.03
C ASN A 126 -9.16 -3.27 1.26
N ILE A 127 -8.67 -2.08 1.55
CA ILE A 127 -7.78 -1.85 2.69
C ILE A 127 -8.24 -0.62 3.46
N ALA A 128 -8.29 -0.74 4.78
CA ALA A 128 -8.55 0.38 5.68
C ALA A 128 -7.45 0.53 6.74
N ASN A 129 -7.31 1.75 7.27
CA ASN A 129 -6.29 2.10 8.27
C ASN A 129 -4.88 1.72 7.81
N VAL A 130 -4.40 2.32 6.75
CA VAL A 130 -3.14 1.91 6.10
C VAL A 130 -2.18 3.07 5.91
N ILE A 131 -0.89 2.77 6.06
CA ILE A 131 0.19 3.68 5.72
C ILE A 131 1.01 3.08 4.58
N PHE A 132 1.21 3.85 3.52
CA PHE A 132 2.15 3.56 2.44
C PHE A 132 3.28 4.57 2.52
N ASP A 133 4.46 4.16 3.00
CA ASP A 133 5.59 5.06 3.18
C ASP A 133 6.83 4.60 2.41
N SER A 134 7.41 5.50 1.64
CA SER A 134 8.70 5.29 0.98
C SER A 134 8.75 4.04 0.08
N ASN A 135 7.63 3.68 -0.56
CA ASN A 135 7.62 2.60 -1.53
C ASN A 135 8.08 3.11 -2.89
N VAL A 136 8.84 2.30 -3.62
CA VAL A 136 9.47 2.68 -4.87
C VAL A 136 9.14 1.71 -5.99
N ALA A 137 8.57 2.23 -7.08
CA ALA A 137 8.38 1.48 -8.32
C ALA A 137 9.40 1.92 -9.36
N GLY A 138 9.89 0.97 -10.16
CA GLY A 138 10.70 1.27 -11.34
C GLY A 138 9.87 1.93 -12.44
N GLY A 139 8.61 1.52 -12.60
CA GLY A 139 7.63 2.08 -13.51
C GLY A 139 6.57 2.93 -12.80
N TYR A 140 5.31 2.56 -12.92
CA TYR A 140 4.14 3.31 -12.48
C TYR A 140 3.69 2.92 -11.06
N GLY A 141 3.07 3.88 -10.35
CA GLY A 141 2.47 3.65 -9.04
C GLY A 141 3.51 3.36 -7.96
N GLY A 142 4.14 4.40 -7.39
CA GLY A 142 5.18 4.25 -6.39
C GLY A 142 4.77 3.35 -5.22
N ALA A 143 3.56 3.50 -4.71
CA ALA A 143 2.97 2.56 -3.77
C ALA A 143 2.08 1.54 -4.48
N ILE A 144 1.07 1.98 -5.22
CA ILE A 144 0.04 1.12 -5.79
C ILE A 144 -0.08 1.31 -7.30
N TYR A 145 -0.09 0.21 -8.03
CA TYR A 145 -0.53 0.13 -9.40
C TYR A 145 -1.78 -0.73 -9.49
N SER A 146 -2.82 -0.21 -10.13
CA SER A 146 -4.08 -0.92 -10.34
C SER A 146 -4.48 -0.83 -11.82
N ALA A 147 -4.73 -1.97 -12.46
CA ALA A 147 -5.14 -2.00 -13.86
C ALA A 147 -6.23 -3.04 -14.11
N GLY A 148 -7.38 -2.57 -14.56
CA GLY A 148 -8.47 -3.39 -15.06
C GLY A 148 -8.31 -3.73 -16.52
N THR A 149 -9.06 -4.71 -16.99
CA THR A 149 -9.28 -4.97 -18.40
C THR A 149 -10.47 -4.13 -18.88
N ASN A 150 -10.48 -3.73 -20.15
CA ASN A 150 -11.58 -2.95 -20.74
C ASN A 150 -12.92 -3.71 -20.81
N ASP A 151 -12.96 -4.98 -20.42
CA ASP A 151 -14.13 -5.84 -20.49
C ASP A 151 -14.76 -6.02 -19.11
N THR A 152 -15.96 -5.49 -18.97
CA THR A 152 -17.04 -5.83 -18.03
C THR A 152 -16.63 -6.51 -16.72
N GLY A 153 -16.41 -5.75 -15.72
CA GLY A 153 -16.09 -6.21 -14.38
C GLY A 153 -14.90 -5.41 -13.84
N ALA A 154 -15.19 -4.18 -13.43
CA ALA A 154 -14.19 -3.34 -12.84
C ALA A 154 -13.64 -4.01 -11.58
N ALA A 155 -12.34 -4.17 -11.53
CA ALA A 155 -11.69 -4.35 -10.24
C ALA A 155 -11.93 -3.09 -9.42
N ASP A 156 -12.19 -3.28 -8.14
CA ASP A 156 -12.38 -2.17 -7.23
C ASP A 156 -11.10 -1.94 -6.43
N LEU A 157 -10.65 -0.71 -6.41
CA LEU A 157 -9.65 -0.24 -5.46
C LEU A 157 -10.36 0.57 -4.39
N ARG A 158 -10.54 -0.02 -3.21
CA ARG A 158 -11.15 0.63 -2.05
C ARG A 158 -10.11 0.86 -0.99
N ILE A 159 -9.84 2.13 -0.69
CA ILE A 159 -8.89 2.51 0.34
C ILE A 159 -9.56 3.55 1.23
N THR A 160 -9.48 3.33 2.53
CA THR A 160 -10.11 4.21 3.51
C THR A 160 -9.15 4.50 4.65
N ASN A 161 -9.09 5.77 5.05
CA ASN A 161 -8.24 6.23 6.13
C ASN A 161 -6.77 5.85 5.91
N ALA A 162 -6.24 6.23 4.74
CA ALA A 162 -4.88 5.92 4.33
C ALA A 162 -3.97 7.15 4.35
N VAL A 163 -2.69 6.89 4.55
CA VAL A 163 -1.64 7.90 4.42
C VAL A 163 -0.62 7.42 3.41
N PHE A 164 -0.42 8.19 2.34
CA PHE A 164 0.59 7.94 1.32
C PHE A 164 1.71 8.97 1.47
N LEU A 165 2.90 8.51 1.87
CA LEU A 165 4.06 9.36 2.13
C LEU A 165 5.25 8.95 1.28
N ASN A 166 5.95 9.91 0.68
CA ASN A 166 7.27 9.73 0.09
C ASN A 166 7.36 8.59 -0.95
N ASN A 167 6.25 8.16 -1.54
CA ASN A 167 6.29 7.08 -2.53
C ASN A 167 6.79 7.61 -3.87
N ILE A 168 7.53 6.78 -4.61
CA ILE A 168 8.24 7.20 -5.82
C ILE A 168 7.98 6.25 -6.98
N ALA A 169 7.56 6.79 -8.12
CA ALA A 169 7.57 6.14 -9.42
C ALA A 169 8.76 6.66 -10.23
N ASN A 170 9.78 5.83 -10.48
CA ASN A 170 11.06 6.27 -11.06
C ASN A 170 11.00 6.51 -12.58
N ASP A 171 10.18 5.79 -13.30
CA ASP A 171 10.04 5.96 -14.76
C ASP A 171 8.57 5.82 -15.19
N GLY A 172 7.72 6.62 -14.58
CA GLY A 172 6.29 6.47 -14.84
C GLY A 172 5.43 7.59 -14.28
N LYS A 173 4.20 7.24 -13.97
CA LYS A 173 3.16 8.13 -13.46
C LYS A 173 2.64 7.60 -12.12
N GLY A 174 1.98 8.50 -11.36
CA GLY A 174 1.40 8.13 -10.08
C GLY A 174 2.45 7.86 -9.01
N GLY A 175 3.02 8.91 -8.42
CA GLY A 175 4.03 8.77 -7.37
C GLY A 175 3.56 7.91 -6.20
N ALA A 176 2.31 8.03 -5.80
CA ALA A 176 1.67 7.12 -4.85
C ALA A 176 0.85 6.05 -5.57
N LEU A 177 -0.18 6.46 -6.28
CA LEU A 177 -1.19 5.60 -6.91
C LEU A 177 -1.24 5.84 -8.42
N TYR A 178 -1.27 4.78 -9.20
CA TYR A 178 -1.58 4.80 -10.62
C TYR A 178 -2.70 3.80 -10.92
N ASN A 179 -3.76 4.28 -11.56
CA ASN A 179 -4.92 3.47 -11.88
C ASN A 179 -5.29 3.56 -13.35
N ILE A 180 -5.64 2.43 -13.95
CA ILE A 180 -6.18 2.34 -15.32
C ILE A 180 -7.38 1.42 -15.32
N ASN A 181 -8.51 1.92 -15.84
CA ASN A 181 -9.72 1.12 -16.10
C ASN A 181 -10.30 0.36 -14.89
N ASN A 182 -10.05 0.84 -13.69
CA ASN A 182 -10.66 0.32 -12.47
C ASN A 182 -11.48 1.41 -11.78
N ASP A 183 -12.48 1.02 -11.02
CA ASP A 183 -13.14 1.92 -10.10
C ASP A 183 -12.28 2.16 -8.86
N VAL A 184 -12.12 3.42 -8.49
CA VAL A 184 -11.30 3.82 -7.34
C VAL A 184 -12.15 4.57 -6.33
N TYR A 185 -12.19 4.06 -5.13
CA TYR A 185 -12.89 4.66 -3.99
C TYR A 185 -11.85 5.01 -2.92
N LEU A 186 -11.60 6.30 -2.77
CA LEU A 186 -10.70 6.85 -1.75
C LEU A 186 -11.52 7.66 -0.75
N SER A 187 -11.36 7.37 0.53
CA SER A 187 -12.06 8.10 1.59
C SER A 187 -11.14 8.34 2.78
N ASP A 188 -11.09 9.59 3.20
CA ASP A 188 -10.33 9.99 4.36
C ASP A 188 -8.82 9.79 4.23
N ASP A 189 -8.28 9.96 3.02
CA ASP A 189 -6.91 9.67 2.66
C ASP A 189 -6.06 10.95 2.59
N VAL A 190 -4.77 10.80 2.91
CA VAL A 190 -3.77 11.87 2.86
C VAL A 190 -2.65 11.48 1.92
N PHE A 191 -2.31 12.36 0.97
CA PHE A 191 -1.17 12.21 0.08
C PHE A 191 -0.15 13.31 0.35
N ASN A 192 1.09 12.94 0.67
CA ASN A 192 2.13 13.89 0.97
C ASN A 192 3.48 13.45 0.39
N ASN A 193 4.14 14.37 -0.30
CA ASN A 193 5.49 14.20 -0.86
C ASN A 193 5.68 12.96 -1.76
N ASN A 194 4.63 12.52 -2.47
CA ASN A 194 4.76 11.43 -3.43
C ASN A 194 5.24 11.98 -4.77
N GLN A 195 6.15 11.29 -5.45
CA GLN A 195 6.84 11.80 -6.63
C GLN A 195 6.80 10.81 -7.78
N ALA A 196 6.63 11.33 -8.99
CA ALA A 196 6.75 10.58 -10.22
C ALA A 196 7.78 11.22 -11.14
N TYR A 197 8.71 10.43 -11.62
CA TYR A 197 9.72 10.86 -12.56
C TYR A 197 9.48 10.20 -13.91
N THR A 198 9.81 10.90 -15.00
CA THR A 198 9.83 10.32 -16.34
C THR A 198 11.23 10.49 -16.92
N SER A 199 11.83 9.41 -17.35
CA SER A 199 13.16 9.41 -17.97
C SER A 199 13.15 9.99 -19.38
N THR A 200 11.99 10.09 -20.03
CA THR A 200 11.86 10.62 -21.38
C THR A 200 11.52 12.11 -21.35
N SER A 201 12.36 12.90 -21.97
CA SER A 201 12.14 14.31 -22.31
C SER A 201 11.00 14.44 -23.36
N TYR A 202 9.80 14.00 -23.05
CA TYR A 202 8.63 14.42 -23.80
C TYR A 202 8.11 15.71 -23.19
N SER A 203 8.26 16.77 -23.99
CA SER A 203 7.94 18.16 -23.68
C SER A 203 6.43 18.45 -23.65
N ASP A 204 5.62 17.61 -23.05
CA ASP A 204 4.22 17.92 -22.84
C ASP A 204 3.86 17.77 -21.36
N GLY A 205 4.11 18.93 -20.71
CA GLY A 205 3.93 19.05 -19.28
C GLY A 205 2.49 19.03 -18.83
N VAL A 206 2.08 17.95 -18.25
CA VAL A 206 1.04 18.01 -17.22
C VAL A 206 1.59 17.25 -16.01
N ARG A 207 2.07 17.99 -15.04
CA ARG A 207 2.42 17.45 -13.73
C ARG A 207 1.15 17.48 -12.89
N TYR A 208 0.65 16.31 -12.51
CA TYR A 208 -0.31 16.21 -11.42
C TYR A 208 0.48 16.02 -10.12
N HIS A 209 0.35 16.99 -9.26
CA HIS A 209 0.91 16.97 -7.90
C HIS A 209 -0.01 16.23 -6.96
#